data_58cf733a69d0f5a61b3b787a388c2a8f
#
_entry.id   58cf733a69d0f5a61b3b787a388c2a8f
#
_cell.length_a   1.000
_cell.length_b   1.000
_cell.length_c   1.000
_cell.angle_alpha   90.00
_cell.angle_beta   90.00
_cell.angle_gamma   90.00
#
_symmetry.space_group_name_H-M   'P 1'
#
loop_
_entity.id
_entity.type
_entity.pdbx_description
1 polymer ?
#
loop_
_entity_poly.entity_id
_entity_poly.type
_entity_poly.pdbx_seq_one_letter_code
_entity_poly.pdbx_strand_id
1 'polypeptide(L)'
;MGNKRRNKNGMFCSGKTLCVAFVFLLIYSSCSPIAKNTASSNARDQVIDIIDNVNRYWQSAHPNPANAFWHPATYHTGNMAVFEITKDTSYLNYSKAWAEKNEWKGAKSDDKSTWKYSYGERDAYVLFGDWQICFQTYIDLYTIEPDEKKIARAKEVMEYQMSTSNNDYWWWADGLYMVMPVMTKLYKITENPLYLEKLYEYFSYAKELMYDEESGLFFRDAKYVYPKHKTSNGLKDFWARGNGWVFAGLAKMLQDLPESDPHRPEYIQVYQSLAKTLKETQQTEGHWTRSILDPDHAPGFETSGTAFFTYGFLWGVNNGLLEKDIYKDVITKSWKYLTEIALQPDGKVGYVQPIGERADQHKNVGPETTTDFGVGAFLLAASEMIRYLN
;
A
#
# COMPACT_ATOMS: atom_id res chain seq x y z
N MET A 1 -72.52 8.89 60.24
CA MET A 1 -72.01 9.26 61.53
C MET A 1 -70.78 10.11 61.26
N GLY A 2 -70.85 11.33 61.41
CA GLY A 2 -70.75 12.25 62.50
C GLY A 2 -69.43 12.97 62.35
N ASN A 3 -69.38 14.10 62.13
CA ASN A 3 -69.78 15.41 62.66
C ASN A 3 -68.57 16.33 62.79
N LYS A 4 -68.67 17.46 62.23
CA LYS A 4 -68.66 18.84 62.74
C LYS A 4 -67.22 19.40 62.97
N ARG A 5 -66.99 20.52 62.54
CA ARG A 5 -67.39 21.95 62.64
C ARG A 5 -66.13 22.81 62.81
N ARG A 6 -66.07 23.88 62.00
CA ARG A 6 -66.03 25.34 62.39
C ARG A 6 -64.68 25.77 63.05
N ASN A 7 -64.16 26.90 62.80
CA ASN A 7 -64.56 28.24 62.40
C ASN A 7 -63.36 29.20 62.28
N LYS A 8 -63.38 30.08 61.35
CA LYS A 8 -63.24 31.53 61.43
C LYS A 8 -61.89 32.24 61.65
N ASN A 9 -61.80 33.25 60.83
CA ASN A 9 -61.17 34.57 60.99
C ASN A 9 -59.63 34.61 60.77
N GLY A 10 -59.13 35.30 59.83
CA GLY A 10 -59.41 36.64 59.32
C GLY A 10 -58.19 37.52 59.66
N MET A 11 -57.44 37.97 58.74
CA MET A 11 -57.00 39.36 58.70
C MET A 11 -56.01 39.60 57.52
N PHE A 12 -56.29 40.66 56.84
CA PHE A 12 -55.48 41.27 55.78
C PHE A 12 -54.06 41.59 56.24
N CYS A 13 -53.09 41.35 55.32
CA CYS A 13 -52.01 42.31 55.14
C CYS A 13 -51.33 42.15 53.76
N SER A 14 -51.25 43.25 53.08
CA SER A 14 -50.61 43.47 51.79
C SER A 14 -49.16 43.24 51.79
N GLY A 15 -48.59 42.68 50.76
CA GLY A 15 -47.13 42.60 50.59
C GLY A 15 -46.65 42.03 49.27
N LYS A 16 -46.48 42.89 48.33
CA LYS A 16 -45.59 42.84 47.16
C LYS A 16 -45.21 41.49 46.59
N THR A 17 -45.78 41.18 45.45
CA THR A 17 -45.40 40.09 44.54
C THR A 17 -44.01 40.36 43.99
N LEU A 18 -43.00 39.54 44.38
CA LEU A 18 -41.70 39.52 43.72
C LEU A 18 -41.70 38.37 42.73
N CYS A 19 -41.84 38.68 41.42
CA CYS A 19 -41.64 37.72 40.35
C CYS A 19 -40.14 37.38 40.25
N VAL A 20 -39.77 36.20 40.71
CA VAL A 20 -38.47 35.63 40.44
C VAL A 20 -38.56 34.88 39.09
N ALA A 21 -38.05 35.51 38.04
CA ALA A 21 -37.89 34.86 36.76
C ALA A 21 -36.71 33.87 36.85
N PHE A 22 -37.01 32.59 36.88
CA PHE A 22 -35.98 31.54 36.65
C PHE A 22 -35.55 31.58 35.19
N VAL A 23 -34.42 32.21 34.92
CA VAL A 23 -33.70 32.09 33.65
C VAL A 23 -33.04 30.71 33.62
N PHE A 24 -33.65 29.76 32.90
CA PHE A 24 -32.98 28.51 32.52
C PHE A 24 -31.86 28.88 31.53
N LEU A 25 -30.61 28.98 32.00
CA LEU A 25 -29.43 28.94 31.15
C LEU A 25 -29.30 27.51 30.59
N LEU A 26 -29.82 27.28 29.38
CA LEU A 26 -29.44 26.15 28.55
C LEU A 26 -27.97 26.33 28.18
N ILE A 27 -27.07 25.69 28.95
CA ILE A 27 -25.67 25.50 28.54
C ILE A 27 -25.70 24.49 27.39
N TYR A 28 -25.77 24.98 26.16
CA TYR A 28 -25.38 24.20 25.01
C TYR A 28 -23.91 23.90 25.16
N SER A 29 -23.58 22.67 25.61
CA SER A 29 -22.26 22.11 25.44
C SER A 29 -22.01 21.93 23.95
N SER A 30 -21.52 22.97 23.30
CA SER A 30 -20.95 22.84 21.97
C SER A 30 -19.71 21.95 22.13
N CYS A 31 -19.82 20.69 21.75
CA CYS A 31 -18.63 19.86 21.49
C CYS A 31 -17.77 20.60 20.48
N SER A 32 -16.68 21.15 20.94
CA SER A 32 -15.81 22.03 20.17
C SER A 32 -15.20 21.25 19.00
N PRO A 33 -15.31 21.72 17.76
CA PRO A 33 -14.53 21.19 16.63
C PRO A 33 -13.01 21.23 16.86
N ILE A 34 -12.55 22.04 17.80
CA ILE A 34 -11.14 22.19 18.20
C ILE A 34 -10.54 20.91 18.82
N ALA A 35 -11.33 20.15 19.61
CA ALA A 35 -10.81 18.93 20.24
C ALA A 35 -10.61 17.77 19.24
N LYS A 36 -11.40 17.71 18.18
CA LYS A 36 -11.20 16.73 17.09
C LYS A 36 -10.00 17.07 16.23
N ASN A 37 -9.76 18.34 15.92
CA ASN A 37 -8.62 18.77 15.13
C ASN A 37 -7.27 18.57 15.86
N THR A 38 -7.21 18.80 17.17
CA THR A 38 -5.97 18.58 17.95
C THR A 38 -5.62 17.11 18.12
N ALA A 39 -6.62 16.22 18.27
CA ALA A 39 -6.38 14.78 18.37
C ALA A 39 -5.94 14.18 17.02
N SER A 40 -6.50 14.63 15.90
CA SER A 40 -6.11 14.20 14.56
C SER A 40 -4.71 14.72 14.17
N SER A 41 -4.36 15.96 14.52
CA SER A 41 -3.00 16.50 14.29
C SER A 41 -1.96 15.70 15.09
N ASN A 42 -2.24 15.35 16.32
CA ASN A 42 -1.34 14.53 17.15
C ASN A 42 -1.14 13.11 16.56
N ALA A 43 -2.19 12.46 16.07
CA ALA A 43 -2.08 11.15 15.44
C ALA A 43 -1.29 11.21 14.13
N ARG A 44 -1.49 12.25 13.33
CA ARG A 44 -0.72 12.49 12.10
C ARG A 44 0.77 12.71 12.41
N ASP A 45 1.08 13.54 13.39
CA ASP A 45 2.46 13.85 13.78
C ASP A 45 3.17 12.57 14.28
N GLN A 46 2.47 11.70 15.02
CA GLN A 46 3.01 10.39 15.43
C GLN A 46 3.37 9.51 14.22
N VAL A 47 2.57 9.51 13.16
CA VAL A 47 2.91 8.75 11.94
C VAL A 47 4.12 9.35 11.24
N ILE A 48 4.27 10.67 11.22
CA ILE A 48 5.46 11.36 10.68
C ILE A 48 6.70 10.98 11.48
N ASP A 49 6.64 10.99 12.82
CA ASP A 49 7.75 10.57 13.69
C ASP A 49 8.17 9.11 13.42
N ILE A 50 7.20 8.22 13.19
CA ILE A 50 7.45 6.83 12.81
C ILE A 50 8.19 6.76 11.47
N ILE A 51 7.73 7.49 10.46
CA ILE A 51 8.36 7.58 9.13
C ILE A 51 9.80 8.05 9.25
N ASP A 52 10.03 9.13 10.00
CA ASP A 52 11.36 9.72 10.20
C ASP A 52 12.30 8.73 10.90
N ASN A 53 11.80 8.00 11.89
CA ASN A 53 12.58 6.98 12.60
C ASN A 53 12.97 5.83 11.67
N VAL A 54 12.03 5.30 10.88
CA VAL A 54 12.26 4.22 9.91
C VAL A 54 13.25 4.66 8.83
N ASN A 55 13.05 5.84 8.22
CA ASN A 55 13.95 6.34 7.19
C ASN A 55 15.34 6.66 7.71
N ARG A 56 15.45 7.25 8.90
CA ARG A 56 16.75 7.53 9.54
C ARG A 56 17.53 6.23 9.77
N TYR A 57 16.88 5.20 10.32
CA TYR A 57 17.50 3.89 10.49
C TYR A 57 17.99 3.34 9.16
N TRP A 58 17.09 3.25 8.16
CA TRP A 58 17.39 2.63 6.87
C TRP A 58 18.46 3.38 6.08
N GLN A 59 18.33 4.69 5.92
CA GLN A 59 19.26 5.52 5.14
C GLN A 59 20.64 5.61 5.81
N SER A 60 20.72 5.63 7.15
CA SER A 60 21.99 5.60 7.87
C SER A 60 22.72 4.27 7.69
N ALA A 61 21.99 3.15 7.62
CA ALA A 61 22.55 1.84 7.34
C ALA A 61 22.96 1.64 5.86
N HIS A 62 22.37 2.45 4.95
CA HIS A 62 22.58 2.35 3.50
C HIS A 62 22.99 3.70 2.89
N PRO A 63 24.14 4.29 3.30
CA PRO A 63 24.55 5.62 2.85
C PRO A 63 24.95 5.66 1.37
N ASN A 64 25.25 4.51 0.78
CA ASN A 64 25.63 4.42 -0.63
C ASN A 64 24.44 3.90 -1.45
N PRO A 65 24.08 4.58 -2.54
CA PRO A 65 22.97 4.13 -3.38
C PRO A 65 23.23 2.71 -3.94
N ALA A 66 22.20 1.86 -3.88
CA ALA A 66 22.21 0.52 -4.45
C ALA A 66 22.02 0.53 -5.98
N ASN A 67 21.98 -0.65 -6.62
CA ASN A 67 21.57 -0.78 -8.02
C ASN A 67 20.07 -0.52 -8.21
N ALA A 68 19.59 -0.52 -9.46
CA ALA A 68 18.21 -0.25 -9.81
C ALA A 68 17.32 -1.50 -9.84
N PHE A 69 17.76 -2.63 -9.27
CA PHE A 69 17.01 -3.87 -9.26
C PHE A 69 15.79 -3.78 -8.34
N TRP A 70 14.86 -4.72 -8.43
CA TRP A 70 13.53 -4.62 -7.85
C TRP A 70 13.50 -4.31 -6.34
N HIS A 71 14.38 -4.93 -5.55
CA HIS A 71 14.31 -4.79 -4.10
C HIS A 71 14.73 -3.37 -3.61
N PRO A 72 15.86 -2.75 -4.04
CA PRO A 72 16.11 -1.35 -3.69
C PRO A 72 15.11 -0.40 -4.34
N ALA A 73 14.69 -0.68 -5.59
CA ALA A 73 13.72 0.17 -6.27
C ALA A 73 12.38 0.22 -5.52
N THR A 74 11.95 -0.88 -4.90
CA THR A 74 10.73 -0.90 -4.05
C THR A 74 10.85 0.03 -2.84
N TYR A 75 12.01 0.09 -2.18
CA TYR A 75 12.23 1.07 -1.12
C TYR A 75 11.98 2.49 -1.63
N HIS A 76 12.55 2.83 -2.79
CA HIS A 76 12.41 4.17 -3.36
C HIS A 76 10.96 4.52 -3.74
N THR A 77 10.11 3.55 -4.12
CA THR A 77 8.67 3.82 -4.34
C THR A 77 7.98 4.25 -3.05
N GLY A 78 8.30 3.62 -1.91
CA GLY A 78 7.80 4.01 -0.59
C GLY A 78 8.34 5.35 -0.11
N ASN A 79 9.64 5.58 -0.30
CA ASN A 79 10.30 6.83 0.06
C ASN A 79 9.74 8.04 -0.73
N MET A 80 9.41 7.86 -2.03
CA MET A 80 8.74 8.90 -2.82
C MET A 80 7.30 9.16 -2.37
N ALA A 81 6.55 8.13 -1.97
CA ALA A 81 5.20 8.31 -1.41
C ALA A 81 5.24 9.12 -0.10
N VAL A 82 6.25 8.90 0.74
CA VAL A 82 6.50 9.70 1.94
C VAL A 82 6.86 11.14 1.59
N PHE A 83 7.76 11.36 0.64
CA PHE A 83 8.06 12.72 0.15
C PHE A 83 6.79 13.43 -0.33
N GLU A 84 5.93 12.75 -1.07
CA GLU A 84 4.72 13.37 -1.60
C GLU A 84 3.79 13.89 -0.50
N ILE A 85 3.68 13.19 0.62
CA ILE A 85 2.79 13.58 1.71
C ILE A 85 3.43 14.55 2.71
N THR A 86 4.75 14.45 2.94
CA THR A 86 5.48 15.28 3.91
C THR A 86 6.10 16.52 3.30
N LYS A 87 6.46 16.45 2.03
CA LYS A 87 7.27 17.44 1.28
C LYS A 87 8.67 17.65 1.85
N ASP A 88 9.15 16.75 2.70
CA ASP A 88 10.54 16.79 3.19
C ASP A 88 11.52 16.41 2.08
N THR A 89 12.33 17.37 1.69
CA THR A 89 13.28 17.23 0.57
C THR A 89 14.42 16.25 0.85
N SER A 90 14.65 15.83 2.09
CA SER A 90 15.66 14.82 2.42
C SER A 90 15.31 13.48 1.74
N TYR A 91 14.03 13.08 1.76
CA TYR A 91 13.56 11.87 1.08
C TYR A 91 13.70 11.95 -0.43
N LEU A 92 13.33 13.10 -1.00
CA LEU A 92 13.51 13.37 -2.44
C LEU A 92 14.97 13.23 -2.85
N ASN A 93 15.87 13.89 -2.11
CA ASN A 93 17.30 13.92 -2.42
C ASN A 93 17.93 12.53 -2.34
N TYR A 94 17.51 11.70 -1.39
CA TYR A 94 17.99 10.32 -1.27
C TYR A 94 17.58 9.47 -2.50
N SER A 95 16.33 9.55 -2.94
CA SER A 95 15.87 8.86 -4.15
C SER A 95 16.48 9.43 -5.43
N LYS A 96 16.69 10.75 -5.50
CA LYS A 96 17.33 11.40 -6.65
C LYS A 96 18.80 10.95 -6.79
N ALA A 97 19.56 10.91 -5.69
CA ALA A 97 20.94 10.42 -5.71
C ALA A 97 21.04 8.95 -6.17
N TRP A 98 20.09 8.10 -5.77
CA TRP A 98 20.00 6.73 -6.25
C TRP A 98 19.71 6.65 -7.76
N ALA A 99 18.75 7.44 -8.25
CA ALA A 99 18.40 7.49 -9.66
C ALA A 99 19.56 7.99 -10.55
N GLU A 100 20.26 9.05 -10.09
CA GLU A 100 21.43 9.61 -10.78
C GLU A 100 22.60 8.61 -10.85
N LYS A 101 22.89 7.90 -9.76
CA LYS A 101 23.92 6.84 -9.76
C LYS A 101 23.60 5.71 -10.75
N ASN A 102 22.31 5.38 -10.91
CA ASN A 102 21.86 4.37 -11.84
C ASN A 102 21.67 4.92 -13.28
N GLU A 103 22.04 6.17 -13.52
CA GLU A 103 21.96 6.80 -14.85
C GLU A 103 20.55 6.77 -15.44
N TRP A 104 19.52 6.76 -14.58
CA TRP A 104 18.11 6.66 -14.95
C TRP A 104 17.79 5.38 -15.75
N LYS A 105 18.60 4.33 -15.57
CA LYS A 105 18.45 3.00 -16.21
C LYS A 105 18.10 1.94 -15.17
N GLY A 106 17.38 0.90 -15.61
CA GLY A 106 17.34 -0.40 -14.94
C GLY A 106 18.52 -1.24 -15.38
N ALA A 107 18.27 -2.36 -16.08
CA ALA A 107 19.32 -3.10 -16.76
C ALA A 107 19.94 -2.26 -17.91
N LYS A 108 21.26 -2.36 -18.09
CA LYS A 108 22.06 -1.37 -18.81
C LYS A 108 22.35 -1.68 -20.28
N SER A 109 21.98 -2.89 -20.81
CA SER A 109 22.25 -3.21 -22.22
C SER A 109 21.52 -2.26 -23.15
N ASP A 110 22.25 -1.65 -24.09
CA ASP A 110 21.69 -0.83 -25.14
C ASP A 110 21.48 -1.63 -26.45
N ASP A 111 21.96 -2.90 -26.52
CA ASP A 111 21.75 -3.80 -27.64
C ASP A 111 20.41 -4.53 -27.55
N LYS A 112 19.40 -3.99 -28.25
CA LYS A 112 18.04 -4.52 -28.27
C LYS A 112 17.92 -5.97 -28.72
N SER A 113 18.86 -6.45 -29.54
CA SER A 113 18.88 -7.84 -30.00
C SER A 113 19.17 -8.86 -28.90
N THR A 114 19.73 -8.39 -27.77
CA THR A 114 20.05 -9.21 -26.60
C THR A 114 19.03 -9.12 -25.47
N TRP A 115 18.01 -8.25 -25.59
CA TRP A 115 17.05 -7.97 -24.51
C TRP A 115 16.19 -9.19 -24.17
N LYS A 116 16.06 -9.47 -22.87
CA LYS A 116 15.36 -10.64 -22.30
C LYS A 116 14.34 -10.21 -21.25
N TYR A 117 13.28 -11.02 -21.10
CA TYR A 117 12.23 -10.83 -20.07
C TYR A 117 12.04 -12.06 -19.16
N SER A 118 12.85 -13.11 -19.31
CA SER A 118 12.91 -14.16 -18.29
C SER A 118 13.60 -13.64 -17.02
N TYR A 119 13.60 -14.42 -15.93
CA TYR A 119 14.36 -14.08 -14.73
C TYR A 119 15.84 -13.91 -15.03
N GLY A 120 16.44 -12.81 -14.53
CA GLY A 120 17.86 -12.59 -14.62
C GLY A 120 18.32 -11.23 -14.11
N GLU A 121 19.53 -11.21 -13.54
CA GLU A 121 20.10 -10.05 -12.84
C GLU A 121 21.17 -9.30 -13.64
N ARG A 122 21.44 -9.71 -14.91
CA ARG A 122 22.43 -9.09 -15.77
C ARG A 122 21.83 -8.07 -16.71
N ASP A 123 22.68 -7.23 -17.30
CA ASP A 123 22.30 -6.08 -18.14
C ASP A 123 21.44 -6.42 -19.36
N ALA A 124 21.48 -7.65 -19.86
CA ALA A 124 20.63 -8.08 -20.99
C ALA A 124 19.14 -8.29 -20.62
N TYR A 125 18.78 -8.31 -19.32
CA TYR A 125 17.41 -8.56 -18.88
C TYR A 125 16.54 -7.29 -18.80
N VAL A 126 16.67 -6.43 -19.80
CA VAL A 126 16.03 -5.11 -19.88
C VAL A 126 14.51 -5.18 -19.86
N LEU A 127 13.92 -6.23 -20.43
CA LEU A 127 12.47 -6.42 -20.52
C LEU A 127 11.90 -7.19 -19.32
N PHE A 128 12.74 -7.55 -18.34
CA PHE A 128 12.27 -8.19 -17.11
C PHE A 128 11.80 -7.13 -16.11
N GLY A 129 10.56 -7.27 -15.60
CA GLY A 129 9.92 -6.28 -14.75
C GLY A 129 10.71 -5.87 -13.51
N ASP A 130 11.53 -6.78 -12.96
CA ASP A 130 12.42 -6.50 -11.83
C ASP A 130 13.46 -5.40 -12.12
N TRP A 131 13.77 -5.16 -13.39
CA TRP A 131 14.59 -4.03 -13.83
C TRP A 131 13.78 -2.82 -14.29
N GLN A 132 12.45 -2.95 -14.40
CA GLN A 132 11.56 -1.89 -14.87
C GLN A 132 10.89 -1.12 -13.72
N ILE A 133 10.79 -1.69 -12.54
CA ILE A 133 10.17 -1.02 -11.37
C ILE A 133 10.80 0.32 -11.03
N CYS A 134 12.11 0.48 -11.23
CA CYS A 134 12.83 1.75 -10.98
C CYS A 134 12.23 2.91 -11.77
N PHE A 135 11.61 2.64 -12.92
CA PHE A 135 10.96 3.64 -13.73
C PHE A 135 9.79 4.33 -13.01
N GLN A 136 9.13 3.67 -12.05
CA GLN A 136 8.11 4.34 -11.22
C GLN A 136 8.70 5.57 -10.53
N THR A 137 9.82 5.38 -9.82
CA THR A 137 10.52 6.47 -9.12
C THR A 137 11.10 7.51 -10.09
N TYR A 138 11.65 7.09 -11.23
CA TYR A 138 12.21 8.01 -12.21
C TYR A 138 11.14 8.92 -12.83
N ILE A 139 9.95 8.38 -13.08
CA ILE A 139 8.81 9.15 -13.58
C ILE A 139 8.30 10.11 -12.50
N ASP A 140 8.23 9.69 -11.24
CA ASP A 140 7.86 10.59 -10.13
C ASP A 140 8.85 11.76 -10.01
N LEU A 141 10.16 11.49 -10.13
CA LEU A 141 11.21 12.53 -10.13
C LEU A 141 11.13 13.44 -11.37
N TYR A 142 10.71 12.93 -12.52
CA TYR A 142 10.43 13.73 -13.71
C TYR A 142 9.24 14.66 -13.49
N THR A 143 8.17 14.17 -12.89
CA THR A 143 6.97 14.96 -12.63
C THR A 143 7.25 16.15 -11.68
N ILE A 144 8.19 15.98 -10.75
CA ILE A 144 8.60 17.05 -9.82
C ILE A 144 9.53 18.06 -10.51
N GLU A 145 10.49 17.57 -11.27
CA GLU A 145 11.50 18.39 -11.97
C GLU A 145 11.70 17.81 -13.38
N PRO A 146 10.98 18.32 -14.40
CA PRO A 146 11.03 17.78 -15.75
C PRO A 146 12.43 17.87 -16.39
N ASP A 147 12.97 16.71 -16.78
CA ASP A 147 14.19 16.55 -17.58
C ASP A 147 14.06 15.22 -18.33
N GLU A 148 14.00 15.27 -19.66
CA GLU A 148 13.75 14.09 -20.52
C GLU A 148 14.72 12.94 -20.26
N LYS A 149 15.93 13.18 -19.82
CA LYS A 149 16.90 12.11 -19.47
C LYS A 149 16.36 11.18 -18.40
N LYS A 150 15.47 11.67 -17.49
CA LYS A 150 14.93 10.87 -16.38
C LYS A 150 13.99 9.78 -16.85
N ILE A 151 13.30 9.96 -17.98
CA ILE A 151 12.29 9.05 -18.51
C ILE A 151 12.64 8.46 -19.89
N ALA A 152 13.71 8.92 -20.51
CA ALA A 152 14.10 8.45 -21.86
C ALA A 152 14.24 6.93 -21.92
N ARG A 153 14.91 6.31 -20.93
CA ARG A 153 15.09 4.85 -20.87
C ARG A 153 13.78 4.12 -20.59
N ALA A 154 12.93 4.65 -19.71
CA ALA A 154 11.61 4.09 -19.45
C ALA A 154 10.76 4.05 -20.71
N LYS A 155 10.70 5.16 -21.46
CA LYS A 155 10.00 5.25 -22.76
C LYS A 155 10.57 4.25 -23.75
N GLU A 156 11.88 4.23 -23.95
CA GLU A 156 12.55 3.33 -24.89
C GLU A 156 12.22 1.86 -24.64
N VAL A 157 12.32 1.44 -23.35
CA VAL A 157 12.10 0.04 -22.96
C VAL A 157 10.65 -0.35 -23.12
N MET A 158 9.71 0.48 -22.66
CA MET A 158 8.29 0.18 -22.73
C MET A 158 7.78 0.23 -24.18
N GLU A 159 8.20 1.19 -24.98
CA GLU A 159 7.85 1.27 -26.41
C GLU A 159 8.38 0.06 -27.20
N TYR A 160 9.61 -0.37 -26.91
CA TYR A 160 10.13 -1.60 -27.51
C TYR A 160 9.29 -2.82 -27.11
N GLN A 161 9.02 -3.00 -25.83
CA GLN A 161 8.18 -4.09 -25.31
C GLN A 161 6.80 -4.10 -25.98
N MET A 162 6.14 -2.95 -26.07
CA MET A 162 4.83 -2.81 -26.70
C MET A 162 4.85 -3.05 -28.21
N SER A 163 5.99 -2.90 -28.89
CA SER A 163 6.15 -3.14 -30.33
C SER A 163 6.26 -4.63 -30.70
N THR A 164 6.44 -5.50 -29.73
CA THR A 164 6.53 -6.95 -29.94
C THR A 164 5.15 -7.60 -29.94
N SER A 165 5.05 -8.83 -30.44
CA SER A 165 3.84 -9.64 -30.39
C SER A 165 3.66 -10.43 -29.08
N ASN A 166 4.63 -10.36 -28.17
CA ASN A 166 4.57 -11.10 -26.90
C ASN A 166 3.63 -10.39 -25.92
N ASN A 167 2.85 -11.17 -25.17
CA ASN A 167 1.97 -10.68 -24.11
C ASN A 167 2.28 -11.29 -22.73
N ASP A 168 3.25 -12.19 -22.65
CA ASP A 168 3.61 -12.99 -21.48
C ASP A 168 4.71 -12.36 -20.61
N TYR A 169 4.92 -11.05 -20.74
CA TYR A 169 5.94 -10.32 -19.96
C TYR A 169 5.70 -10.38 -18.46
N TRP A 170 4.46 -10.44 -18.00
CA TRP A 170 4.09 -10.46 -16.58
C TRP A 170 3.65 -11.86 -16.12
N TRP A 171 4.56 -12.82 -16.29
CA TRP A 171 4.32 -14.24 -16.00
C TRP A 171 4.33 -14.61 -14.51
N TRP A 172 4.56 -13.63 -13.62
CA TRP A 172 4.57 -13.82 -12.16
C TRP A 172 3.87 -12.65 -11.46
N ALA A 173 3.28 -12.91 -10.28
CA ALA A 173 2.44 -11.96 -9.55
C ALA A 173 3.16 -10.65 -9.21
N ASP A 174 4.44 -10.72 -8.85
CA ASP A 174 5.25 -9.57 -8.49
C ASP A 174 5.38 -8.58 -9.66
N GLY A 175 5.42 -9.07 -10.90
CA GLY A 175 5.49 -8.25 -12.12
C GLY A 175 4.37 -7.22 -12.25
N LEU A 176 3.19 -7.51 -11.67
CA LEU A 176 2.07 -6.58 -11.67
C LEU A 176 2.36 -5.31 -10.86
N TYR A 177 3.06 -5.42 -9.73
CA TYR A 177 3.53 -4.24 -9.00
C TYR A 177 4.66 -3.52 -9.72
N MET A 178 5.57 -4.31 -10.32
CA MET A 178 6.76 -3.75 -10.95
C MET A 178 6.40 -2.83 -12.11
N VAL A 179 5.44 -3.21 -12.96
CA VAL A 179 5.28 -2.57 -14.28
C VAL A 179 3.92 -1.91 -14.51
N MET A 180 2.80 -2.39 -13.95
CA MET A 180 1.50 -1.74 -14.18
C MET A 180 1.53 -0.22 -13.89
N PRO A 181 2.11 0.24 -12.76
CA PRO A 181 2.19 1.67 -12.48
C PRO A 181 3.09 2.45 -13.45
N VAL A 182 4.09 1.80 -14.06
CA VAL A 182 4.94 2.45 -15.08
C VAL A 182 4.11 2.78 -16.32
N MET A 183 3.24 1.85 -16.75
CA MET A 183 2.39 2.04 -17.92
C MET A 183 1.42 3.22 -17.74
N THR A 184 0.72 3.29 -16.60
CA THR A 184 -0.22 4.38 -16.34
C THR A 184 0.47 5.73 -16.14
N LYS A 185 1.63 5.76 -15.49
CA LYS A 185 2.42 6.98 -15.33
C LYS A 185 2.96 7.50 -16.68
N LEU A 186 3.43 6.62 -17.56
CA LEU A 186 3.87 7.01 -18.91
C LEU A 186 2.68 7.48 -19.76
N TYR A 187 1.52 6.83 -19.65
CA TYR A 187 0.30 7.32 -20.29
C TYR A 187 -0.02 8.76 -19.87
N LYS A 188 0.02 9.08 -18.58
CA LYS A 188 -0.26 10.44 -18.07
C LYS A 188 0.66 11.51 -18.65
N ILE A 189 1.90 11.13 -19.00
CA ILE A 189 2.89 12.08 -19.54
C ILE A 189 2.76 12.19 -21.06
N THR A 190 2.51 11.07 -21.74
CA THR A 190 2.60 10.98 -23.21
C THR A 190 1.25 11.05 -23.91
N GLU A 191 0.17 10.77 -23.17
CA GLU A 191 -1.20 10.61 -23.69
C GLU A 191 -1.31 9.51 -24.78
N ASN A 192 -0.30 8.64 -24.93
CA ASN A 192 -0.30 7.57 -25.92
C ASN A 192 -1.19 6.40 -25.42
N PRO A 193 -2.34 6.13 -26.08
CA PRO A 193 -3.31 5.12 -25.65
C PRO A 193 -2.74 3.69 -25.67
N LEU A 194 -1.68 3.44 -26.45
CA LEU A 194 -1.05 2.12 -26.55
C LEU A 194 -0.56 1.62 -25.18
N TYR A 195 -0.16 2.52 -24.25
CA TYR A 195 0.19 2.12 -22.89
C TYR A 195 -0.97 1.45 -22.16
N LEU A 196 -2.20 1.96 -22.30
CA LEU A 196 -3.38 1.39 -21.65
C LEU A 196 -3.87 0.11 -22.35
N GLU A 197 -3.81 0.06 -23.68
CA GLU A 197 -4.14 -1.14 -24.45
C GLU A 197 -3.22 -2.31 -24.07
N LYS A 198 -1.91 -2.08 -24.02
CA LYS A 198 -0.92 -3.09 -23.65
C LYS A 198 -0.93 -3.42 -22.14
N LEU A 199 -1.24 -2.45 -21.29
CA LEU A 199 -1.50 -2.70 -19.85
C LEU A 199 -2.58 -3.77 -19.69
N TYR A 200 -3.71 -3.63 -20.38
CA TYR A 200 -4.80 -4.59 -20.30
C TYR A 200 -4.44 -5.94 -20.92
N GLU A 201 -3.77 -5.96 -22.05
CA GLU A 201 -3.30 -7.19 -22.71
C GLU A 201 -2.40 -8.01 -21.76
N TYR A 202 -1.40 -7.38 -21.15
CA TYR A 202 -0.46 -8.05 -20.24
C TYR A 202 -1.10 -8.44 -18.91
N PHE A 203 -1.99 -7.60 -18.38
CA PHE A 203 -2.76 -7.92 -17.18
C PHE A 203 -3.71 -9.10 -17.42
N SER A 204 -4.38 -9.15 -18.56
CA SER A 204 -5.30 -10.25 -18.93
C SER A 204 -4.55 -11.57 -19.01
N TYR A 205 -3.35 -11.62 -19.61
CA TYR A 205 -2.50 -12.80 -19.61
C TYR A 205 -2.11 -13.22 -18.17
N ALA A 206 -1.66 -12.28 -17.34
CA ALA A 206 -1.27 -12.55 -15.97
C ALA A 206 -2.45 -13.07 -15.12
N LYS A 207 -3.63 -12.48 -15.31
CA LYS A 207 -4.87 -12.90 -14.66
C LYS A 207 -5.28 -14.31 -15.09
N GLU A 208 -5.31 -14.61 -16.37
CA GLU A 208 -5.62 -15.95 -16.89
C GLU A 208 -4.67 -17.01 -16.32
N LEU A 209 -3.37 -16.66 -16.20
CA LEU A 209 -2.36 -17.59 -15.73
C LEU A 209 -2.44 -17.88 -14.22
N MET A 210 -2.74 -16.87 -13.40
CA MET A 210 -2.46 -16.92 -11.95
C MET A 210 -3.67 -16.64 -11.06
N TYR A 211 -4.74 -16.01 -11.57
CA TYR A 211 -5.88 -15.64 -10.74
C TYR A 211 -6.77 -16.85 -10.43
N ASP A 212 -7.13 -17.01 -9.16
CA ASP A 212 -8.06 -18.00 -8.69
C ASP A 212 -9.42 -17.34 -8.39
N GLU A 213 -10.37 -17.55 -9.28
CA GLU A 213 -11.72 -16.96 -9.20
C GLU A 213 -12.46 -17.32 -7.89
N GLU A 214 -12.19 -18.50 -7.31
CA GLU A 214 -12.85 -18.95 -6.09
C GLU A 214 -12.41 -18.17 -4.86
N SER A 215 -11.11 -17.94 -4.73
CA SER A 215 -10.53 -17.22 -3.58
C SER A 215 -10.34 -15.72 -3.83
N GLY A 216 -10.31 -15.29 -5.08
CA GLY A 216 -9.95 -13.92 -5.46
C GLY A 216 -8.48 -13.59 -5.25
N LEU A 217 -7.62 -14.61 -5.09
CA LEU A 217 -6.18 -14.46 -4.87
C LEU A 217 -5.38 -14.89 -6.10
N PHE A 218 -4.10 -14.56 -6.10
CA PHE A 218 -3.18 -14.93 -7.16
C PHE A 218 -2.18 -15.98 -6.69
N PHE A 219 -1.98 -17.04 -7.48
CA PHE A 219 -0.78 -17.86 -7.40
C PHE A 219 0.44 -17.04 -7.80
N ARG A 220 1.63 -17.40 -7.31
CA ARG A 220 2.84 -16.62 -7.60
C ARG A 220 3.21 -16.66 -9.09
N ASP A 221 3.15 -17.82 -9.72
CA ASP A 221 3.35 -18.08 -11.16
C ASP A 221 2.82 -19.46 -11.53
N ALA A 222 2.94 -19.86 -12.81
CA ALA A 222 2.46 -21.13 -13.34
C ALA A 222 2.99 -22.39 -12.62
N LYS A 223 4.12 -22.31 -11.91
CA LYS A 223 4.67 -23.44 -11.13
C LYS A 223 3.85 -23.71 -9.88
N TYR A 224 3.24 -22.66 -9.32
CA TYR A 224 2.51 -22.69 -8.06
C TYR A 224 1.00 -22.84 -8.21
N VAL A 225 0.49 -22.87 -9.44
CA VAL A 225 -0.95 -23.09 -9.69
C VAL A 225 -1.36 -24.50 -9.24
N TYR A 226 -2.41 -24.54 -8.40
CA TYR A 226 -3.00 -25.82 -7.94
C TYR A 226 -3.53 -26.66 -9.13
N PRO A 227 -3.37 -28.00 -9.14
CA PRO A 227 -2.80 -28.86 -8.10
C PRO A 227 -1.29 -29.15 -8.27
N LYS A 228 -0.56 -28.45 -9.14
CA LYS A 228 0.88 -28.68 -9.35
C LYS A 228 1.69 -28.41 -8.08
N HIS A 229 1.31 -27.36 -7.35
CA HIS A 229 1.86 -27.02 -6.04
C HIS A 229 0.74 -27.00 -4.99
N LYS A 230 1.09 -27.38 -3.75
CA LYS A 230 0.18 -27.43 -2.60
C LYS A 230 0.94 -27.06 -1.35
N THR A 231 0.21 -26.56 -0.36
CA THR A 231 0.72 -26.42 1.01
C THR A 231 1.03 -27.82 1.62
N SER A 232 1.69 -27.83 2.77
CA SER A 232 1.93 -29.08 3.54
C SER A 232 0.64 -29.80 3.91
N ASN A 233 -0.49 -29.09 4.00
CA ASN A 233 -1.81 -29.61 4.31
C ASN A 233 -2.64 -29.97 3.05
N GLY A 234 -2.03 -29.86 1.86
CA GLY A 234 -2.67 -30.22 0.58
C GLY A 234 -3.59 -29.16 -0.01
N LEU A 235 -3.59 -27.94 0.55
CA LEU A 235 -4.43 -26.83 0.11
C LEU A 235 -3.75 -25.99 -0.99
N LYS A 236 -4.52 -25.06 -1.61
CA LYS A 236 -3.99 -24.03 -2.51
C LYS A 236 -3.02 -23.14 -1.72
N ASP A 237 -1.82 -22.91 -2.26
CA ASP A 237 -0.80 -22.07 -1.61
C ASP A 237 -0.81 -20.66 -2.22
N PHE A 238 -1.30 -19.68 -1.44
CA PHE A 238 -1.30 -18.29 -1.80
C PHE A 238 -0.32 -17.53 -0.92
N TRP A 239 0.81 -17.18 -1.51
CA TRP A 239 1.88 -16.47 -0.84
C TRP A 239 1.49 -15.03 -0.53
N ALA A 240 1.61 -14.62 0.75
CA ALA A 240 1.16 -13.30 1.22
C ALA A 240 1.87 -12.15 0.49
N ARG A 241 3.20 -12.15 0.41
CA ARG A 241 3.92 -11.10 -0.32
C ARG A 241 3.59 -11.09 -1.82
N GLY A 242 3.39 -12.25 -2.45
CA GLY A 242 2.95 -12.34 -3.84
C GLY A 242 1.63 -11.60 -4.07
N ASN A 243 0.63 -11.86 -3.22
CA ASN A 243 -0.65 -11.15 -3.26
C ASN A 243 -0.52 -9.69 -2.80
N GLY A 244 0.45 -9.38 -1.93
CA GLY A 244 0.79 -8.02 -1.54
C GLY A 244 1.24 -7.17 -2.73
N TRP A 245 2.10 -7.73 -3.57
CA TRP A 245 2.51 -7.08 -4.81
C TRP A 245 1.32 -6.78 -5.72
N VAL A 246 0.43 -7.75 -5.92
CA VAL A 246 -0.75 -7.55 -6.78
C VAL A 246 -1.68 -6.47 -6.22
N PHE A 247 -2.00 -6.54 -4.94
CA PHE A 247 -2.93 -5.61 -4.29
C PHE A 247 -2.39 -4.18 -4.30
N ALA A 248 -1.12 -4.00 -3.95
CA ALA A 248 -0.45 -2.69 -4.00
C ALA A 248 -0.24 -2.21 -5.46
N GLY A 249 0.07 -3.12 -6.38
CA GLY A 249 0.23 -2.81 -7.80
C GLY A 249 -1.07 -2.29 -8.43
N LEU A 250 -2.20 -2.94 -8.13
CA LEU A 250 -3.52 -2.48 -8.55
C LEU A 250 -3.85 -1.10 -7.97
N ALA A 251 -3.60 -0.86 -6.68
CA ALA A 251 -3.82 0.44 -6.04
C ALA A 251 -3.01 1.55 -6.75
N LYS A 252 -1.72 1.34 -6.95
CA LYS A 252 -0.83 2.31 -7.62
C LYS A 252 -1.21 2.55 -9.08
N MET A 253 -1.60 1.51 -9.80
CA MET A 253 -2.05 1.60 -11.18
C MET A 253 -3.37 2.37 -11.28
N LEU A 254 -4.37 2.01 -10.48
CA LEU A 254 -5.68 2.66 -10.44
C LEU A 254 -5.61 4.14 -10.05
N GLN A 255 -4.62 4.56 -9.29
CA GLN A 255 -4.37 5.95 -8.93
C GLN A 255 -4.13 6.84 -10.17
N ASP A 256 -3.46 6.31 -11.18
CA ASP A 256 -3.07 7.03 -12.39
C ASP A 256 -3.89 6.65 -13.64
N LEU A 257 -4.69 5.58 -13.56
CA LEU A 257 -5.57 5.12 -14.65
C LEU A 257 -6.75 6.10 -14.82
N PRO A 258 -7.07 6.55 -16.04
CA PRO A 258 -8.24 7.40 -16.29
C PRO A 258 -9.55 6.77 -15.81
N GLU A 259 -10.45 7.60 -15.28
CA GLU A 259 -11.81 7.16 -14.92
C GLU A 259 -12.60 6.63 -16.12
N SER A 260 -12.27 7.10 -17.33
CA SER A 260 -12.91 6.70 -18.59
C SER A 260 -12.33 5.43 -19.20
N ASP A 261 -11.30 4.81 -18.60
CA ASP A 261 -10.72 3.59 -19.14
C ASP A 261 -11.75 2.45 -19.14
N PRO A 262 -11.99 1.77 -20.28
CA PRO A 262 -13.05 0.77 -20.41
C PRO A 262 -12.81 -0.48 -19.55
N HIS A 263 -11.58 -0.75 -19.14
CA HIS A 263 -11.19 -1.91 -18.32
C HIS A 263 -11.08 -1.58 -16.83
N ARG A 264 -11.21 -0.29 -16.45
CA ARG A 264 -11.18 0.13 -15.05
C ARG A 264 -12.15 -0.64 -14.13
N PRO A 265 -13.40 -0.96 -14.54
CA PRO A 265 -14.30 -1.76 -13.72
C PRO A 265 -13.77 -3.16 -13.39
N GLU A 266 -13.09 -3.82 -14.32
CA GLU A 266 -12.50 -5.15 -14.10
C GLU A 266 -11.34 -5.08 -13.11
N TYR A 267 -10.44 -4.11 -13.24
CA TYR A 267 -9.37 -3.89 -12.27
C TYR A 267 -9.92 -3.64 -10.85
N ILE A 268 -10.96 -2.82 -10.73
CA ILE A 268 -11.64 -2.56 -9.45
C ILE A 268 -12.26 -3.83 -8.88
N GLN A 269 -12.92 -4.65 -9.71
CA GLN A 269 -13.51 -5.92 -9.28
C GLN A 269 -12.45 -6.87 -8.71
N VAL A 270 -11.32 -7.04 -9.39
CA VAL A 270 -10.20 -7.87 -8.93
C VAL A 270 -9.63 -7.31 -7.62
N TYR A 271 -9.43 -6.00 -7.54
CA TYR A 271 -8.95 -5.33 -6.34
C TYR A 271 -9.89 -5.54 -5.14
N GLN A 272 -11.20 -5.40 -5.32
CA GLN A 272 -12.20 -5.59 -4.26
C GLN A 272 -12.33 -7.07 -3.85
N SER A 273 -12.16 -7.99 -4.79
CA SER A 273 -12.14 -9.44 -4.50
C SER A 273 -10.95 -9.81 -3.61
N LEU A 274 -9.75 -9.32 -3.94
CA LEU A 274 -8.56 -9.44 -3.10
C LEU A 274 -8.82 -8.85 -1.69
N ALA A 275 -9.32 -7.62 -1.62
CA ALA A 275 -9.61 -6.95 -0.35
C ALA A 275 -10.56 -7.76 0.54
N LYS A 276 -11.59 -8.37 -0.04
CA LYS A 276 -12.54 -9.20 0.70
C LYS A 276 -11.85 -10.40 1.35
N THR A 277 -11.14 -11.20 0.58
CA THR A 277 -10.46 -12.41 1.09
C THR A 277 -9.37 -12.05 2.09
N LEU A 278 -8.59 -11.01 1.83
CA LEU A 278 -7.56 -10.56 2.75
C LEU A 278 -8.15 -10.10 4.09
N LYS A 279 -9.29 -9.40 4.09
CA LYS A 279 -9.97 -9.02 5.33
C LYS A 279 -10.39 -10.26 6.15
N GLU A 280 -10.90 -11.29 5.49
CA GLU A 280 -11.40 -12.51 6.12
C GLU A 280 -10.28 -13.41 6.68
N THR A 281 -9.05 -13.26 6.21
CA THR A 281 -7.89 -14.11 6.55
C THR A 281 -6.88 -13.44 7.48
N GLN A 282 -7.14 -12.20 7.95
CA GLN A 282 -6.29 -11.51 8.88
C GLN A 282 -6.19 -12.26 10.22
N GLN A 283 -4.98 -12.43 10.73
CA GLN A 283 -4.74 -13.03 12.04
C GLN A 283 -5.12 -12.09 13.19
N THR A 284 -5.30 -12.65 14.39
CA THR A 284 -5.76 -11.91 15.58
C THR A 284 -4.86 -10.73 15.93
N GLU A 285 -3.54 -10.89 15.78
CA GLU A 285 -2.54 -9.84 16.04
C GLU A 285 -2.45 -8.80 14.91
N GLY A 286 -3.24 -8.93 13.84
CA GLY A 286 -3.35 -7.96 12.75
C GLY A 286 -2.44 -8.20 11.56
N HIS A 287 -1.60 -9.22 11.57
CA HIS A 287 -0.76 -9.62 10.44
C HIS A 287 -1.44 -10.66 9.54
N TRP A 288 -0.76 -11.04 8.47
CA TRP A 288 -1.02 -12.25 7.70
C TRP A 288 0.21 -13.15 7.79
N THR A 289 -0.04 -14.45 7.89
CA THR A 289 1.02 -15.45 7.73
C THR A 289 1.48 -15.52 6.30
N ARG A 290 2.64 -16.08 6.04
CA ARG A 290 3.21 -16.18 4.68
C ARG A 290 2.35 -16.96 3.69
N SER A 291 1.54 -17.93 4.15
CA SER A 291 0.48 -18.60 3.39
C SER A 291 -0.88 -18.07 3.86
N ILE A 292 -1.64 -17.43 2.96
CA ILE A 292 -2.85 -16.69 3.33
C ILE A 292 -3.97 -17.61 3.79
N LEU A 293 -4.25 -18.69 3.05
CA LEU A 293 -5.36 -19.60 3.31
C LEU A 293 -4.97 -20.85 4.13
N ASP A 294 -3.68 -21.02 4.40
CA ASP A 294 -3.16 -22.10 5.23
C ASP A 294 -2.11 -21.58 6.22
N PRO A 295 -2.53 -20.89 7.29
CA PRO A 295 -1.62 -20.29 8.27
C PRO A 295 -0.62 -21.29 8.87
N ASP A 296 -1.00 -22.55 9.05
CA ASP A 296 -0.17 -23.61 9.64
C ASP A 296 0.94 -24.09 8.69
N HIS A 297 0.81 -23.85 7.38
CA HIS A 297 1.86 -24.19 6.41
C HIS A 297 3.12 -23.36 6.59
N ALA A 298 2.95 -22.04 6.84
CA ALA A 298 4.04 -21.10 7.02
C ALA A 298 3.71 -20.08 8.13
N PRO A 299 3.66 -20.54 9.40
CA PRO A 299 3.19 -19.74 10.52
C PRO A 299 4.14 -18.61 10.91
N GLY A 300 3.64 -17.70 11.75
CA GLY A 300 4.37 -16.59 12.35
C GLY A 300 4.19 -15.28 11.62
N PHE A 301 4.79 -14.25 12.16
CA PHE A 301 4.71 -12.88 11.66
C PHE A 301 5.39 -12.73 10.30
N GLU A 302 4.78 -11.95 9.42
CA GLU A 302 5.36 -11.55 8.14
C GLU A 302 4.95 -10.11 7.80
N THR A 303 5.94 -9.24 7.68
CA THR A 303 5.70 -7.80 7.59
C THR A 303 5.52 -7.32 6.16
N SER A 304 6.22 -7.88 5.17
CA SER A 304 6.17 -7.33 3.81
C SER A 304 4.78 -7.46 3.17
N GLY A 305 4.17 -8.64 3.23
CA GLY A 305 2.79 -8.85 2.78
C GLY A 305 1.80 -8.03 3.60
N THR A 306 1.95 -8.03 4.93
CA THR A 306 1.08 -7.24 5.83
C THR A 306 1.14 -5.75 5.51
N ALA A 307 2.31 -5.18 5.24
CA ALA A 307 2.47 -3.78 4.91
C ALA A 307 1.84 -3.42 3.55
N PHE A 308 2.03 -4.25 2.52
CA PHE A 308 1.35 -4.06 1.24
C PHE A 308 -0.17 -4.18 1.35
N PHE A 309 -0.68 -5.11 2.14
CA PHE A 309 -2.12 -5.22 2.38
C PHE A 309 -2.66 -4.00 3.13
N THR A 310 -1.94 -3.53 4.14
CA THR A 310 -2.30 -2.30 4.88
C THR A 310 -2.32 -1.09 3.95
N TYR A 311 -1.31 -0.94 3.08
CA TYR A 311 -1.29 0.09 2.05
C TYR A 311 -2.51 0.00 1.13
N GLY A 312 -2.79 -1.19 0.58
CA GLY A 312 -3.93 -1.40 -0.31
C GLY A 312 -5.25 -1.05 0.38
N PHE A 313 -5.52 -1.53 1.59
CA PHE A 313 -6.74 -1.19 2.33
C PHE A 313 -6.89 0.31 2.58
N LEU A 314 -5.82 0.95 3.04
CA LEU A 314 -5.81 2.39 3.29
C LEU A 314 -6.08 3.19 2.02
N TRP A 315 -5.37 2.85 0.94
CA TRP A 315 -5.55 3.50 -0.36
C TRP A 315 -6.99 3.33 -0.86
N GLY A 316 -7.54 2.13 -0.76
CA GLY A 316 -8.92 1.86 -1.20
C GLY A 316 -9.97 2.64 -0.43
N VAL A 317 -9.80 2.78 0.88
CA VAL A 317 -10.70 3.60 1.71
C VAL A 317 -10.53 5.08 1.39
N ASN A 318 -9.29 5.56 1.27
CA ASN A 318 -8.99 6.96 0.96
C ASN A 318 -9.54 7.40 -0.41
N ASN A 319 -9.67 6.47 -1.36
CA ASN A 319 -10.17 6.71 -2.72
C ASN A 319 -11.61 6.23 -2.95
N GLY A 320 -12.33 5.81 -1.89
CA GLY A 320 -13.75 5.44 -1.97
C GLY A 320 -14.05 4.11 -2.67
N LEU A 321 -13.05 3.28 -2.94
CA LEU A 321 -13.22 1.95 -3.53
C LEU A 321 -13.56 0.88 -2.48
N LEU A 322 -13.24 1.14 -1.21
CA LEU A 322 -13.55 0.29 -0.07
C LEU A 322 -14.32 1.11 0.98
N GLU A 323 -15.39 0.52 1.54
CA GLU A 323 -16.22 1.19 2.56
C GLU A 323 -15.47 1.27 3.90
N LYS A 324 -15.26 2.47 4.42
CA LYS A 324 -14.50 2.73 5.64
C LYS A 324 -14.97 1.89 6.83
N ASP A 325 -16.26 1.81 7.07
CA ASP A 325 -16.84 1.08 8.21
C ASP A 325 -16.60 -0.43 8.12
N ILE A 326 -16.54 -0.99 6.89
CA ILE A 326 -16.28 -2.42 6.65
C ILE A 326 -14.81 -2.78 6.87
N TYR A 327 -13.88 -1.86 6.52
CA TYR A 327 -12.44 -2.13 6.51
C TYR A 327 -11.68 -1.47 7.66
N LYS A 328 -12.32 -0.67 8.51
CA LYS A 328 -11.69 0.03 9.64
C LYS A 328 -10.96 -0.92 10.58
N ASP A 329 -11.57 -2.04 10.93
CA ASP A 329 -10.99 -2.97 11.92
C ASP A 329 -9.75 -3.67 11.38
N VAL A 330 -9.77 -4.12 10.13
CA VAL A 330 -8.61 -4.75 9.49
C VAL A 330 -7.45 -3.75 9.37
N ILE A 331 -7.73 -2.50 9.00
CA ILE A 331 -6.73 -1.42 8.95
C ILE A 331 -6.15 -1.14 10.34
N THR A 332 -7.02 -0.99 11.35
CA THR A 332 -6.57 -0.68 12.73
C THR A 332 -5.66 -1.78 13.27
N LYS A 333 -6.03 -3.04 13.09
CA LYS A 333 -5.23 -4.18 13.55
C LYS A 333 -3.90 -4.29 12.81
N SER A 334 -3.91 -4.18 11.47
CA SER A 334 -2.66 -4.27 10.70
C SER A 334 -1.73 -3.10 10.97
N TRP A 335 -2.25 -1.89 11.12
CA TRP A 335 -1.44 -0.74 11.52
C TRP A 335 -0.82 -0.92 12.90
N LYS A 336 -1.60 -1.43 13.87
CA LYS A 336 -1.09 -1.77 15.20
C LYS A 336 0.03 -2.81 15.14
N TYR A 337 -0.14 -3.88 14.36
CA TYR A 337 0.92 -4.85 14.13
C TYR A 337 2.19 -4.18 13.56
N LEU A 338 2.05 -3.34 12.54
CA LEU A 338 3.18 -2.67 11.90
C LEU A 338 3.94 -1.77 12.87
N THR A 339 3.25 -1.07 13.78
CA THR A 339 3.87 -0.06 14.65
C THR A 339 4.28 -0.59 16.02
N GLU A 340 3.63 -1.65 16.55
CA GLU A 340 3.91 -2.17 17.89
C GLU A 340 4.71 -3.49 17.89
N ILE A 341 4.68 -4.25 16.77
CA ILE A 341 5.36 -5.54 16.66
C ILE A 341 6.46 -5.50 15.60
N ALA A 342 6.14 -5.06 14.39
CA ALA A 342 7.10 -5.05 13.28
C ALA A 342 8.17 -3.97 13.44
N LEU A 343 7.79 -2.76 13.85
CA LEU A 343 8.71 -1.67 14.10
C LEU A 343 9.49 -1.89 15.40
N GLN A 344 10.81 -1.97 15.28
CA GLN A 344 11.69 -2.12 16.43
C GLN A 344 12.05 -0.74 17.04
N PRO A 345 12.49 -0.69 18.31
CA PRO A 345 12.78 0.58 19.00
C PRO A 345 13.84 1.46 18.32
N ASP A 346 14.74 0.86 17.54
CA ASP A 346 15.80 1.56 16.79
C ASP A 346 15.35 2.10 15.42
N GLY A 347 14.10 1.84 15.02
CA GLY A 347 13.54 2.21 13.72
C GLY A 347 13.61 1.11 12.65
N LYS A 348 14.17 -0.05 12.96
CA LYS A 348 14.20 -1.21 12.06
C LYS A 348 12.79 -1.76 11.84
N VAL A 349 12.41 -2.01 10.59
CA VAL A 349 11.21 -2.78 10.25
C VAL A 349 11.57 -4.26 10.20
N GLY A 350 11.23 -4.99 11.26
CA GLY A 350 11.53 -6.40 11.42
C GLY A 350 10.48 -7.35 10.86
N TYR A 351 10.68 -8.66 11.07
CA TYR A 351 9.79 -9.75 10.63
C TYR A 351 9.51 -9.77 9.12
N VAL A 352 10.45 -9.31 8.31
CA VAL A 352 10.34 -9.35 6.85
C VAL A 352 10.88 -10.69 6.35
N GLN A 353 10.05 -11.47 5.64
CA GLN A 353 10.53 -12.68 4.96
C GLN A 353 11.61 -12.30 3.94
N PRO A 354 12.83 -12.88 3.98
CA PRO A 354 13.86 -12.63 2.99
C PRO A 354 13.41 -12.91 1.55
N ILE A 355 14.23 -12.54 0.56
CA ILE A 355 13.93 -12.78 -0.86
C ILE A 355 13.56 -14.24 -1.08
N GLY A 356 12.43 -14.47 -1.72
CA GLY A 356 11.86 -15.78 -1.98
C GLY A 356 10.69 -15.72 -2.95
N GLU A 357 10.16 -16.88 -3.30
CA GLU A 357 9.07 -17.02 -4.29
C GLU A 357 7.86 -17.82 -3.78
N ARG A 358 7.84 -18.23 -2.50
CA ARG A 358 6.74 -19.00 -1.89
C ARG A 358 6.71 -18.87 -0.37
N ALA A 359 5.62 -19.31 0.23
CA ALA A 359 5.32 -19.13 1.64
C ALA A 359 6.30 -19.83 2.60
N ASP A 360 6.69 -21.06 2.30
CA ASP A 360 7.49 -21.92 3.18
C ASP A 360 9.01 -21.70 3.10
N GLN A 361 9.46 -20.77 2.25
CA GLN A 361 10.87 -20.35 2.24
C GLN A 361 11.21 -19.51 3.48
N HIS A 362 12.46 -19.67 3.96
CA HIS A 362 12.98 -18.88 5.09
C HIS A 362 12.14 -19.00 6.37
N LYS A 363 12.23 -20.14 7.03
CA LYS A 363 11.45 -20.42 8.26
C LYS A 363 11.80 -19.49 9.44
N ASN A 364 13.00 -18.93 9.47
CA ASN A 364 13.47 -18.04 10.53
C ASN A 364 13.19 -16.58 10.15
N VAL A 365 11.94 -16.13 10.32
CA VAL A 365 11.53 -14.75 10.17
C VAL A 365 11.32 -14.17 11.56
N GLY A 366 12.07 -13.13 11.93
CA GLY A 366 12.08 -12.57 13.28
C GLY A 366 12.34 -11.06 13.28
N PRO A 367 12.44 -10.45 14.48
CA PRO A 367 12.63 -9.00 14.62
C PRO A 367 13.88 -8.48 13.93
N GLU A 368 14.88 -9.35 13.71
CA GLU A 368 16.13 -8.98 13.05
C GLU A 368 16.08 -9.09 11.52
N THR A 369 15.07 -9.74 10.96
CA THR A 369 14.95 -9.89 9.51
C THR A 369 14.31 -8.66 8.88
N THR A 370 15.08 -7.91 8.11
CA THR A 370 14.65 -6.69 7.40
C THR A 370 15.16 -6.69 5.96
N THR A 371 14.46 -6.00 5.07
CA THR A 371 14.85 -5.82 3.67
C THR A 371 14.34 -4.49 3.15
N ASP A 372 14.97 -3.98 2.10
CA ASP A 372 14.56 -2.75 1.40
C ASP A 372 13.10 -2.77 0.95
N PHE A 373 12.61 -3.84 0.33
CA PHE A 373 11.21 -3.93 -0.10
C PHE A 373 10.22 -3.97 1.07
N GLY A 374 10.59 -4.57 2.21
CA GLY A 374 9.76 -4.56 3.41
C GLY A 374 9.63 -3.15 4.01
N VAL A 375 10.75 -2.42 4.04
CA VAL A 375 10.76 -1.00 4.45
C VAL A 375 9.96 -0.15 3.46
N GLY A 376 10.12 -0.35 2.15
CA GLY A 376 9.35 0.35 1.12
C GLY A 376 7.84 0.15 1.27
N ALA A 377 7.40 -1.08 1.51
CA ALA A 377 5.99 -1.42 1.76
C ALA A 377 5.45 -0.74 3.04
N PHE A 378 6.25 -0.73 4.11
CA PHE A 378 5.91 -0.03 5.36
C PHE A 378 5.70 1.47 5.12
N LEU A 379 6.62 2.12 4.39
CA LEU A 379 6.53 3.53 4.06
C LEU A 379 5.32 3.87 3.19
N LEU A 380 4.95 3.00 2.25
CA LEU A 380 3.70 3.12 1.48
C LEU A 380 2.48 3.10 2.40
N ALA A 381 2.41 2.13 3.34
CA ALA A 381 1.31 2.06 4.30
C ALA A 381 1.26 3.30 5.21
N ALA A 382 2.41 3.78 5.68
CA ALA A 382 2.50 4.96 6.53
C ALA A 382 2.05 6.25 5.80
N SER A 383 2.41 6.40 4.51
CA SER A 383 1.98 7.55 3.71
C SER A 383 0.45 7.58 3.54
N GLU A 384 -0.18 6.43 3.30
CA GLU A 384 -1.64 6.34 3.20
C GLU A 384 -2.34 6.46 4.56
N MET A 385 -1.69 6.06 5.67
CA MET A 385 -2.23 6.29 7.01
C MET A 385 -2.33 7.77 7.33
N ILE A 386 -1.36 8.59 6.91
CA ILE A 386 -1.45 10.06 7.05
C ILE A 386 -2.69 10.61 6.33
N ARG A 387 -3.01 10.11 5.12
CA ARG A 387 -4.22 10.51 4.38
C ARG A 387 -5.50 10.04 5.07
N TYR A 388 -5.48 8.84 5.63
CA TYR A 388 -6.62 8.25 6.33
C TYR A 388 -7.00 8.99 7.62
N LEU A 389 -6.04 9.63 8.27
CA LEU A 389 -6.21 10.41 9.50
C LEU A 389 -6.67 11.87 9.24
N ASN A 390 -6.60 12.36 8.01
CA ASN A 390 -7.11 13.68 7.63
C ASN A 390 -8.63 13.64 7.41
#